data_6d3971778695ced590796b1022755fd8
#
_entry.id   6d3971778695ced590796b1022755fd8
#
_cell.length_a   1.000
_cell.length_b   1.000
_cell.length_c   1.000
_cell.angle_alpha   90.00
_cell.angle_beta   90.00
_cell.angle_gamma   90.00
#
_symmetry.space_group_name_H-M   'P 1'
#
loop_
_entity.id
_entity.type
_entity.pdbx_description
1 polymer ?
#
loop_
_entity_poly.entity_id
_entity_poly.type
_entity_poly.pdbx_seq_one_letter_code
_entity_poly.pdbx_strand_id
1 'polypeptide(L)'
;AINLGLSLIIMYVAMFAMIWSWGEFIQNVNFFYMALVMWAPMSIVMMLTMRSMYRNPKLNATLYALFGLVLLLSFVGIRQQSLVGDRQFLRSMIPHHSGAILMCEQAAITDPEVKKLCGEIIASQKAEIAQMKAILERK
;
A
#
# COMPACT_ATOMS: atom_id res chain seq x y z
N ALA A 1 15.09 -1.64 -17.40
CA ALA A 1 15.27 -0.83 -16.19
C ALA A 1 14.14 0.20 -16.02
N ILE A 2 13.87 1.03 -17.03
CA ILE A 2 12.85 2.12 -16.94
C ILE A 2 11.45 1.57 -16.61
N ASN A 3 11.01 0.53 -17.29
CA ASN A 3 9.69 -0.12 -17.04
C ASN A 3 9.53 -0.58 -15.60
N LEU A 4 10.55 -1.18 -15.02
CA LEU A 4 10.52 -1.65 -13.63
C LEU A 4 10.40 -0.49 -12.64
N GLY A 5 11.14 0.60 -12.88
CA GLY A 5 11.04 1.79 -12.04
C GLY A 5 9.66 2.46 -12.13
N LEU A 6 9.15 2.64 -13.35
CA LEU A 6 7.81 3.21 -13.57
C LEU A 6 6.70 2.35 -12.95
N SER A 7 6.77 1.01 -13.10
CA SER A 7 5.77 0.12 -12.50
C SER A 7 5.75 0.19 -10.96
N LEU A 8 6.91 0.34 -10.31
CA LEU A 8 6.96 0.52 -8.87
C LEU A 8 6.30 1.83 -8.43
N ILE A 9 6.57 2.93 -9.13
CA ILE A 9 5.97 4.23 -8.85
C ILE A 9 4.45 4.16 -9.03
N ILE A 10 3.98 3.57 -10.13
CA ILE A 10 2.55 3.41 -10.41
C ILE A 10 1.88 2.56 -9.34
N MET A 11 2.48 1.44 -8.94
CA MET A 11 1.95 0.57 -7.89
C MET A 11 1.87 1.30 -6.55
N TYR A 12 2.89 2.09 -6.20
CA TYR A 12 2.87 2.87 -4.97
C TYR A 12 1.76 3.92 -4.97
N VAL A 13 1.61 4.66 -6.08
CA VAL A 13 0.53 5.65 -6.21
C VAL A 13 -0.84 4.99 -6.21
N ALA A 14 -0.97 3.83 -6.86
CA ALA A 14 -2.21 3.07 -6.88
C ALA A 14 -2.69 2.59 -5.48
N MET A 15 -1.79 2.46 -4.51
CA MET A 15 -2.18 2.17 -3.12
C MET A 15 -3.11 3.23 -2.52
N PHE A 16 -3.07 4.45 -3.04
CA PHE A 16 -3.94 5.55 -2.59
C PHE A 16 -5.26 5.66 -3.36
N ALA A 17 -5.56 4.73 -4.28
CA ALA A 17 -6.78 4.78 -5.07
C ALA A 17 -8.07 4.72 -4.23
N MET A 18 -7.99 4.20 -3.00
CA MET A 18 -9.14 4.06 -2.10
C MET A 18 -9.25 5.16 -1.04
N ILE A 19 -8.49 6.25 -1.10
CA ILE A 19 -8.66 7.34 -0.15
C ILE A 19 -9.97 8.10 -0.41
N TRP A 20 -10.64 8.50 0.67
CA TRP A 20 -11.89 9.27 0.63
C TRP A 20 -11.66 10.74 0.21
N SER A 21 -10.54 11.32 0.64
CA SER A 21 -10.20 12.72 0.38
C SER A 21 -8.74 12.88 -0.01
N TRP A 22 -8.45 13.80 -0.93
CA TRP A 22 -7.08 14.11 -1.35
C TRP A 22 -6.18 14.60 -0.21
N GLY A 23 -6.74 15.19 0.85
CA GLY A 23 -6.01 15.56 2.07
C GLY A 23 -5.45 14.38 2.86
N GLU A 24 -5.77 13.16 2.47
CA GLU A 24 -5.34 11.90 3.10
C GLU A 24 -4.32 11.14 2.24
N PHE A 25 -3.86 11.74 1.15
CA PHE A 25 -2.73 11.28 0.35
C PHE A 25 -1.42 11.51 1.13
N ILE A 26 -1.17 10.69 2.13
CA ILE A 26 -0.01 10.81 3.01
C ILE A 26 0.94 9.64 2.77
N GLN A 27 2.11 9.94 2.22
CA GLN A 27 3.15 8.97 1.95
C GLN A 27 3.61 8.26 3.22
N ASN A 28 3.70 6.93 3.18
CA ASN A 28 4.05 6.12 4.33
C ASN A 28 4.82 4.84 3.93
N VAL A 29 5.55 4.30 4.89
CA VAL A 29 6.42 3.13 4.70
C VAL A 29 5.61 1.85 4.46
N ASN A 30 4.45 1.68 5.10
CA ASN A 30 3.62 0.49 4.92
C ASN A 30 3.13 0.34 3.47
N PHE A 31 2.67 1.42 2.85
CA PHE A 31 2.25 1.39 1.45
C PHE A 31 3.43 1.12 0.52
N PHE A 32 4.62 1.62 0.87
CA PHE A 32 5.83 1.31 0.11
C PHE A 32 6.20 -0.18 0.20
N TYR A 33 6.14 -0.79 1.38
CA TYR A 33 6.33 -2.23 1.52
C TYR A 33 5.29 -3.03 0.72
N MET A 34 4.03 -2.64 0.76
CA MET A 34 2.98 -3.29 -0.02
C MET A 34 3.22 -3.18 -1.53
N ALA A 35 3.65 -2.02 -1.99
CA ALA A 35 4.04 -1.83 -3.39
C ALA A 35 5.20 -2.75 -3.79
N LEU A 36 6.22 -2.90 -2.95
CA LEU A 36 7.35 -3.81 -3.18
C LEU A 36 6.94 -5.29 -3.20
N VAL A 37 6.04 -5.70 -2.28
CA VAL A 37 5.51 -7.08 -2.23
C VAL A 37 4.74 -7.44 -3.51
N MET A 38 4.10 -6.48 -4.15
CA MET A 38 3.41 -6.67 -5.44
C MET A 38 4.38 -6.57 -6.61
N TRP A 39 5.30 -5.63 -6.58
CA TRP A 39 6.24 -5.34 -7.65
C TRP A 39 7.27 -6.45 -7.86
N ALA A 40 7.82 -7.03 -6.79
CA ALA A 40 8.88 -8.02 -6.88
C ALA A 40 8.42 -9.31 -7.61
N PRO A 41 7.31 -9.97 -7.25
CA PRO A 41 6.84 -11.15 -7.97
C PRO A 41 6.40 -10.83 -9.40
N MET A 42 5.80 -9.65 -9.63
CA MET A 42 5.44 -9.22 -10.98
C MET A 42 6.67 -9.06 -11.88
N SER A 43 7.78 -8.54 -11.32
CA SER A 43 9.07 -8.43 -12.02
C SER A 43 9.63 -9.82 -12.39
N ILE A 44 9.50 -10.79 -11.48
CA ILE A 44 9.90 -12.19 -11.74
C ILE A 44 9.05 -12.79 -12.88
N VAL A 45 7.73 -12.64 -12.81
CA VAL A 45 6.81 -13.13 -13.85
C VAL A 45 7.12 -12.49 -15.20
N MET A 46 7.35 -11.18 -15.24
CA MET A 46 7.73 -10.49 -16.48
C MET A 46 9.02 -11.04 -17.09
N MET A 47 10.05 -11.29 -16.27
CA MET A 47 11.31 -11.89 -16.76
C MET A 47 11.12 -13.32 -17.26
N LEU A 48 10.23 -14.10 -16.64
CA LEU A 48 9.91 -15.47 -17.06
C LEU A 48 9.14 -15.50 -18.38
N THR A 49 8.17 -14.61 -18.54
CA THR A 49 7.33 -14.55 -19.76
C THR A 49 8.06 -13.95 -20.95
N MET A 50 8.99 -13.02 -20.70
CA MET A 50 9.76 -12.33 -21.75
C MET A 50 11.19 -12.85 -21.87
N ARG A 51 11.39 -14.16 -21.73
CA ARG A 51 12.72 -14.83 -21.76
C ARG A 51 13.57 -14.49 -22.98
N SER A 52 12.96 -14.29 -24.14
CA SER A 52 13.65 -13.93 -25.38
C SER A 52 14.38 -12.58 -25.31
N MET A 53 13.93 -11.67 -24.46
CA MET A 53 14.55 -10.36 -24.25
C MET A 53 15.69 -10.39 -23.21
N TYR A 54 15.65 -11.34 -22.28
CA TYR A 54 16.60 -11.47 -21.17
C TYR A 54 17.60 -12.61 -21.46
N ARG A 55 18.60 -12.33 -22.29
CA ARG A 55 19.52 -13.36 -22.80
C ARG A 55 20.71 -13.71 -21.91
N ASN A 56 20.97 -12.89 -20.87
CA ASN A 56 22.12 -13.11 -19.98
C ASN A 56 21.71 -13.95 -18.76
N PRO A 57 22.10 -15.25 -18.69
CA PRO A 57 21.65 -16.13 -17.61
C PRO A 57 22.21 -15.74 -16.24
N LYS A 58 23.43 -15.20 -16.17
CA LYS A 58 24.03 -14.74 -14.90
C LYS A 58 23.30 -13.54 -14.36
N LEU A 59 23.02 -12.54 -15.22
CA LEU A 59 22.23 -11.37 -14.83
C LEU A 59 20.82 -11.76 -14.41
N ASN A 60 20.17 -12.67 -15.10
CA ASN A 60 18.85 -13.16 -14.76
C ASN A 60 18.83 -13.83 -13.40
N ALA A 61 19.79 -14.70 -13.10
CA ALA A 61 19.90 -15.35 -11.80
C ALA A 61 20.07 -14.32 -10.67
N THR A 62 20.91 -13.30 -10.88
CA THR A 62 21.10 -12.21 -9.92
C THR A 62 19.81 -11.42 -9.71
N LEU A 63 19.07 -11.09 -10.76
CA LEU A 63 17.80 -10.36 -10.67
C LEU A 63 16.71 -11.19 -9.98
N TYR A 64 16.61 -12.49 -10.26
CA TYR A 64 15.68 -13.37 -9.55
C TYR A 64 15.98 -13.42 -8.04
N ALA A 65 17.26 -13.56 -7.67
CA ALA A 65 17.68 -13.55 -6.27
C ALA A 65 17.36 -12.19 -5.61
N LEU A 66 17.62 -11.08 -6.31
CA LEU A 66 17.32 -9.73 -5.83
C LEU A 66 15.82 -9.54 -5.60
N PHE A 67 14.98 -9.87 -6.58
CA PHE A 67 13.52 -9.73 -6.42
C PHE A 67 12.97 -10.66 -5.34
N GLY A 68 13.48 -11.89 -5.22
CA GLY A 68 13.14 -12.79 -4.13
C GLY A 68 13.52 -12.22 -2.75
N LEU A 69 14.69 -11.61 -2.64
CA LEU A 69 15.13 -10.94 -1.41
C LEU A 69 14.26 -9.72 -1.10
N VAL A 70 13.96 -8.87 -2.09
CA VAL A 70 13.08 -7.71 -1.93
C VAL A 70 11.70 -8.15 -1.44
N LEU A 71 11.13 -9.20 -2.03
CA LEU A 71 9.85 -9.77 -1.62
C LEU A 71 9.88 -10.22 -0.15
N LEU A 72 10.90 -11.00 0.22
CA LEU A 72 11.06 -11.52 1.58
C LEU A 72 11.21 -10.39 2.60
N LEU A 73 12.12 -9.44 2.34
CA LEU A 73 12.38 -8.32 3.25
C LEU A 73 11.18 -7.41 3.40
N SER A 74 10.45 -7.14 2.31
CA SER A 74 9.24 -6.31 2.35
C SER A 74 8.11 -7.02 3.09
N PHE A 75 7.94 -8.33 2.90
CA PHE A 75 6.97 -9.14 3.64
C PHE A 75 7.27 -9.15 5.14
N VAL A 76 8.53 -9.39 5.52
CA VAL A 76 8.97 -9.32 6.92
C VAL A 76 8.78 -7.91 7.48
N GLY A 77 9.11 -6.88 6.70
CA GLY A 77 8.92 -5.47 7.07
C GLY A 77 7.47 -5.15 7.41
N ILE A 78 6.50 -5.64 6.61
CA ILE A 78 5.07 -5.51 6.91
C ILE A 78 4.70 -6.27 8.19
N ARG A 79 5.13 -7.51 8.32
CA ARG A 79 4.75 -8.36 9.46
C ARG A 79 5.30 -7.86 10.79
N GLN A 80 6.50 -7.32 10.78
CA GLN A 80 7.17 -6.78 11.97
C GLN A 80 7.01 -5.26 12.12
N GLN A 81 6.32 -4.59 11.19
CA GLN A 81 6.19 -3.13 11.15
C GLN A 81 7.55 -2.42 11.26
N SER A 82 8.55 -2.96 10.55
CA SER A 82 9.91 -2.44 10.58
C SER A 82 9.94 -1.00 10.08
N LEU A 83 10.69 -0.12 10.76
CA LEU A 83 10.77 1.32 10.50
C LEU A 83 9.44 2.08 10.69
N VAL A 84 8.44 1.46 11.30
CA VAL A 84 7.14 2.07 11.59
C VAL A 84 7.10 2.49 13.06
N GLY A 85 7.66 3.68 13.37
CA GLY A 85 7.42 4.36 14.65
C GLY A 85 6.14 5.18 14.62
N ASP A 86 5.83 5.90 15.70
CA ASP A 86 4.59 6.67 15.89
C ASP A 86 4.18 7.50 14.67
N ARG A 87 5.13 8.26 14.12
CA ARG A 87 4.86 9.14 12.97
C ARG A 87 4.48 8.35 11.71
N GLN A 88 5.19 7.26 11.43
CA GLN A 88 4.89 6.41 10.27
C GLN A 88 3.61 5.61 10.48
N PHE A 89 3.31 5.19 11.72
CA PHE A 89 2.04 4.58 12.08
C PHE A 89 0.87 5.51 11.75
N LEU A 90 0.88 6.75 12.26
CA LEU A 90 -0.17 7.74 11.98
C LEU A 90 -0.32 8.00 10.47
N ARG A 91 0.81 8.16 9.76
CA ARG A 91 0.83 8.37 8.30
C ARG A 91 0.23 7.22 7.50
N SER A 92 0.38 5.99 7.97
CA SER A 92 -0.17 4.81 7.30
C SER A 92 -1.63 4.57 7.68
N MET A 93 -2.04 4.88 8.91
CA MET A 93 -3.39 4.67 9.39
C MET A 93 -4.39 5.67 8.79
N ILE A 94 -3.99 6.92 8.55
CA ILE A 94 -4.88 7.93 7.97
C ILE A 94 -5.45 7.49 6.60
N PRO A 95 -4.65 7.14 5.57
CA PRO A 95 -5.21 6.66 4.31
C PRO A 95 -5.91 5.31 4.43
N HIS A 96 -5.53 4.45 5.38
CA HIS A 96 -6.22 3.20 5.65
C HIS A 96 -7.65 3.43 6.16
N HIS A 97 -7.83 4.32 7.14
CA HIS A 97 -9.14 4.72 7.66
C HIS A 97 -9.99 5.43 6.60
N SER A 98 -9.36 6.24 5.79
CA SER A 98 -9.97 6.91 4.63
C SER A 98 -10.60 5.92 3.65
N GLY A 99 -9.91 4.80 3.39
CA GLY A 99 -10.46 3.72 2.56
C GLY A 99 -11.74 3.10 3.13
N ALA A 100 -11.84 2.92 4.44
CA ALA A 100 -13.03 2.40 5.07
C ALA A 100 -14.23 3.35 4.92
N ILE A 101 -14.02 4.66 5.02
CA ILE A 101 -15.05 5.67 4.78
C ILE A 101 -15.54 5.59 3.34
N LEU A 102 -14.62 5.60 2.36
CA LEU A 102 -14.96 5.52 0.94
C LEU A 102 -15.79 4.26 0.63
N MET A 103 -15.38 3.11 1.16
CA MET A 103 -16.10 1.84 0.95
C MET A 103 -17.52 1.91 1.50
N CYS A 104 -17.73 2.45 2.71
CA CYS A 104 -19.05 2.58 3.29
C CYS A 104 -19.94 3.61 2.58
N GLU A 105 -19.37 4.68 2.03
CA GLU A 105 -20.12 5.71 1.30
C GLU A 105 -20.50 5.30 -0.13
N GLN A 106 -19.65 4.52 -0.82
CA GLN A 106 -19.80 4.21 -2.24
C GLN A 106 -20.39 2.83 -2.52
N ALA A 107 -20.33 1.89 -1.56
CA ALA A 107 -20.86 0.56 -1.78
C ALA A 107 -22.40 0.55 -1.86
N ALA A 108 -22.96 -0.23 -2.77
CA ALA A 108 -24.42 -0.41 -2.92
C ALA A 108 -24.98 -1.34 -1.82
N ILE A 109 -24.86 -0.91 -0.55
CA ILE A 109 -25.31 -1.67 0.61
C ILE A 109 -26.84 -1.59 0.71
N THR A 110 -27.49 -2.75 0.80
CA THR A 110 -28.96 -2.85 0.94
C THR A 110 -29.38 -3.32 2.33
N ASP A 111 -28.58 -4.17 2.97
CA ASP A 111 -28.86 -4.74 4.27
C ASP A 111 -28.91 -3.64 5.37
N PRO A 112 -29.99 -3.60 6.20
CA PRO A 112 -30.13 -2.56 7.23
C PRO A 112 -29.08 -2.62 8.35
N GLU A 113 -28.63 -3.82 8.73
CA GLU A 113 -27.60 -3.98 9.77
C GLU A 113 -26.23 -3.50 9.25
N VAL A 114 -25.90 -3.83 8.00
CA VAL A 114 -24.67 -3.35 7.36
C VAL A 114 -24.68 -1.85 7.15
N LYS A 115 -25.84 -1.25 6.80
CA LYS A 115 -26.00 0.21 6.73
C LYS A 115 -25.75 0.89 8.06
N LYS A 116 -26.32 0.33 9.16
CA LYS A 116 -26.08 0.84 10.50
C LYS A 116 -24.62 0.77 10.90
N LEU A 117 -23.99 -0.39 10.66
CA LEU A 117 -22.55 -0.60 10.91
C LEU A 117 -21.70 0.40 10.12
N CYS A 118 -22.00 0.61 8.84
CA CYS A 118 -21.28 1.59 8.02
C CYS A 118 -21.44 3.03 8.54
N GLY A 119 -22.60 3.40 9.06
CA GLY A 119 -22.79 4.70 9.73
C GLY A 119 -21.86 4.87 10.95
N GLU A 120 -21.75 3.84 11.78
CA GLU A 120 -20.86 3.82 12.94
C GLU A 120 -19.38 3.87 12.52
N ILE A 121 -18.99 3.09 11.50
CA ILE A 121 -17.63 3.10 10.92
C ILE A 121 -17.28 4.50 10.40
N ILE A 122 -18.12 5.12 9.59
CA ILE A 122 -17.87 6.45 9.04
C ILE A 122 -17.64 7.48 10.16
N ALA A 123 -18.49 7.49 11.19
CA ALA A 123 -18.37 8.42 12.30
C ALA A 123 -17.06 8.21 13.08
N SER A 124 -16.74 6.96 13.43
CA SER A 124 -15.51 6.60 14.15
C SER A 124 -14.27 6.94 13.33
N GLN A 125 -14.23 6.53 12.07
CA GLN A 125 -13.05 6.71 11.20
C GLN A 125 -12.77 8.20 10.92
N LYS A 126 -13.80 9.02 10.73
CA LYS A 126 -13.65 10.49 10.58
C LYS A 126 -13.07 11.13 11.86
N ALA A 127 -13.56 10.75 13.03
CA ALA A 127 -13.03 11.24 14.29
C ALA A 127 -11.57 10.82 14.53
N GLU A 128 -11.24 9.56 14.23
CA GLU A 128 -9.89 9.02 14.37
C GLU A 128 -8.90 9.67 13.41
N ILE A 129 -9.29 9.92 12.15
CA ILE A 129 -8.47 10.66 11.18
C ILE A 129 -8.17 12.08 11.70
N ALA A 130 -9.17 12.77 12.22
CA ALA A 130 -8.99 14.13 12.78
C ALA A 130 -8.00 14.09 13.96
N GLN A 131 -8.14 13.13 14.86
CA GLN A 131 -7.24 12.94 16.00
C GLN A 131 -5.81 12.63 15.55
N MET A 132 -5.64 11.69 14.58
CA MET A 132 -4.33 11.32 14.04
C MET A 132 -3.64 12.50 13.35
N LYS A 133 -4.36 13.30 12.58
CA LYS A 133 -3.84 14.54 11.96
C LYS A 133 -3.35 15.53 13.02
N ALA A 134 -4.15 15.78 14.05
CA ALA A 134 -3.79 16.68 15.15
C ALA A 134 -2.56 16.20 15.94
N ILE A 135 -2.40 14.89 16.14
CA ILE A 135 -1.19 14.32 16.76
C ILE A 135 0.02 14.47 15.83
N LEU A 136 -0.16 14.23 14.53
CA LEU A 136 0.92 14.30 13.54
C LEU A 136 1.49 15.72 13.38
N GLU A 137 0.65 16.75 13.54
CA GLU A 137 1.07 18.17 13.51
C GLU A 137 1.94 18.57 14.71
N ARG A 138 1.79 17.86 15.85
CA ARG A 138 2.55 18.13 17.08
C ARG A 138 3.88 17.34 17.16
N LYS A 139 4.11 16.36 16.28
CA LYS A 139 5.31 15.51 16.21
C LYS A 139 6.19 15.84 14.99
#